data_0dea1986ccb089a3e9449399966e6412
#
_entry.id   0dea1986ccb089a3e9449399966e6412
#
_cell.length_a   1.000
_cell.length_b   1.000
_cell.length_c   1.000
_cell.angle_alpha   90.00
_cell.angle_beta   90.00
_cell.angle_gamma   90.00
#
_symmetry.space_group_name_H-M   'P 1'
#
loop_
_entity.id
_entity.type
_entity.pdbx_description
1 polymer ?
#
loop_
_entity_poly.entity_id
_entity_poly.type
_entity_poly.pdbx_seq_one_letter_code
_entity_poly.pdbx_strand_id
1 'polypeptide(L)'
;MFTGIGKGSRVGLGALLWLVAGAAQAGTCGNTAQGFDAWKASFAQEAAAEGVGQRGLAALASAQYASRTIAADRNQKSFRYSLEKFMQVRGSATIVAQGRKRRARDAAFYDALERQYGVPAGVLVAIHGMETAFGGFMGDTPVVSAIVTLTYDCRRSDFFRPHAIGALKLVDQGTITGATLGARHGELGHTQFLPGNALRYGVDANGDGQVDFYNLSDAMASTANFLRQKGWQPGQGYQEGEANFAVIQQWNAAGVYQKAIALMAAQIDRR
;
A
#
# COMPACT_ATOMS: atom_id res chain seq x y z
N MET A 1 9.26 82.55 42.09
CA MET A 1 8.45 83.00 40.93
C MET A 1 8.59 81.96 39.82
N PHE A 2 7.46 81.51 39.30
CA PHE A 2 7.25 80.58 38.13
C PHE A 2 7.62 79.10 38.31
N THR A 3 6.69 78.24 38.64
CA THR A 3 5.72 77.48 37.86
C THR A 3 6.29 76.77 36.65
N GLY A 4 6.42 75.46 36.72
CA GLY A 4 6.71 74.52 35.59
C GLY A 4 5.82 73.33 35.66
N ILE A 5 5.00 73.19 34.63
CA ILE A 5 3.89 72.31 34.42
C ILE A 5 4.41 70.90 34.09
N GLY A 6 3.89 69.85 34.76
CA GLY A 6 4.14 68.45 34.47
C GLY A 6 3.45 67.99 33.21
N LYS A 7 4.12 67.19 32.37
CA LYS A 7 3.56 66.45 31.26
C LYS A 7 3.41 64.97 31.68
N GLY A 8 2.17 64.52 31.78
CA GLY A 8 1.85 63.14 32.05
C GLY A 8 2.12 62.27 30.81
N SER A 9 2.95 61.23 30.95
CA SER A 9 3.12 60.17 30.00
C SER A 9 2.01 59.10 30.14
N ARG A 10 1.19 58.96 29.11
CA ARG A 10 0.24 57.85 29.02
C ARG A 10 0.99 56.61 28.54
N VAL A 11 1.15 55.61 29.39
CA VAL A 11 1.64 54.30 29.05
C VAL A 11 0.46 53.51 28.43
N GLY A 12 0.52 53.29 27.14
CA GLY A 12 -0.44 52.42 26.47
C GLY A 12 -0.11 50.93 26.76
N LEU A 13 -1.01 50.24 27.46
CA LEU A 13 -0.98 48.79 27.59
C LEU A 13 -1.34 48.17 26.24
N GLY A 14 -0.33 47.73 25.49
CA GLY A 14 -0.51 46.83 24.32
C GLY A 14 -0.79 45.41 24.82
N ALA A 15 -2.03 44.95 24.66
CA ALA A 15 -2.36 43.56 24.89
C ALA A 15 -1.75 42.70 23.78
N LEU A 16 -0.68 41.96 24.08
CA LEU A 16 -0.17 40.90 23.22
C LEU A 16 -1.16 39.72 23.27
N LEU A 17 -1.98 39.55 22.21
CA LEU A 17 -2.71 38.32 21.96
C LEU A 17 -1.70 37.23 21.59
N TRP A 18 -1.42 36.33 22.51
CA TRP A 18 -0.74 35.08 22.24
C TRP A 18 -1.74 34.13 21.48
N LEU A 19 -1.55 34.03 20.17
CA LEU A 19 -2.14 32.94 19.41
C LEU A 19 -1.46 31.64 19.87
N VAL A 20 -2.11 30.91 20.78
CA VAL A 20 -1.73 29.55 21.10
C VAL A 20 -2.14 28.72 19.87
N ALA A 21 -1.17 28.47 18.99
CA ALA A 21 -1.32 27.43 17.99
C ALA A 21 -1.44 26.10 18.75
N GLY A 22 -2.67 25.63 18.94
CA GLY A 22 -2.94 24.31 19.50
C GLY A 22 -2.28 23.29 18.59
N ALA A 23 -1.21 22.65 19.06
CA ALA A 23 -0.70 21.45 18.43
C ALA A 23 -1.86 20.46 18.38
N ALA A 24 -2.34 20.13 17.18
CA ALA A 24 -3.34 19.10 16.99
C ALA A 24 -2.71 17.80 17.51
N GLN A 25 -3.18 17.34 18.65
CA GLN A 25 -2.80 16.02 19.15
C GLN A 25 -3.33 15.01 18.15
N ALA A 26 -2.40 14.26 17.54
CA ALA A 26 -2.77 13.09 16.72
C ALA A 26 -3.75 12.25 17.55
N GLY A 27 -4.94 11.98 17.00
CA GLY A 27 -5.96 11.18 17.69
C GLY A 27 -5.36 9.86 18.12
N THR A 28 -5.59 9.47 19.37
CA THR A 28 -5.09 8.19 19.89
C THR A 28 -5.72 7.04 19.09
N CYS A 29 -4.92 6.06 18.68
CA CYS A 29 -5.39 4.83 18.06
C CYS A 29 -6.43 4.13 18.94
N GLY A 30 -7.25 3.24 18.36
CA GLY A 30 -8.28 2.48 19.08
C GLY A 30 -8.34 1.03 18.62
N ASN A 31 -8.96 0.18 19.42
CA ASN A 31 -9.07 -1.26 19.15
C ASN A 31 -10.52 -1.70 18.83
N THR A 32 -11.47 -0.78 18.78
CA THR A 32 -12.89 -1.01 18.49
C THR A 32 -13.41 0.09 17.58
N ALA A 33 -14.62 -0.07 17.03
CA ALA A 33 -15.25 0.96 16.22
C ALA A 33 -15.53 2.26 16.99
N GLN A 34 -15.61 2.19 18.31
CA GLN A 34 -15.83 3.37 19.15
C GLN A 34 -14.62 4.32 19.04
N GLY A 35 -14.90 5.59 18.77
CA GLY A 35 -13.87 6.62 18.58
C GLY A 35 -13.30 6.71 17.15
N PHE A 36 -13.67 5.80 16.23
CA PHE A 36 -13.17 5.83 14.86
C PHE A 36 -13.50 7.14 14.13
N ASP A 37 -14.73 7.65 14.27
CA ASP A 37 -15.12 8.90 13.61
C ASP A 37 -14.42 10.12 14.21
N ALA A 38 -14.26 10.18 15.53
CA ALA A 38 -13.49 11.23 16.18
C ALA A 38 -12.00 11.20 15.77
N TRP A 39 -11.42 10.00 15.66
CA TRP A 39 -10.07 9.82 15.17
C TRP A 39 -9.93 10.24 13.69
N LYS A 40 -10.88 9.89 12.81
CA LYS A 40 -10.86 10.35 11.41
C LYS A 40 -10.82 11.88 11.30
N ALA A 41 -11.58 12.58 12.14
CA ALA A 41 -11.57 14.06 12.16
C ALA A 41 -10.19 14.63 12.52
N SER A 42 -9.50 14.00 13.48
CA SER A 42 -8.12 14.37 13.83
C SER A 42 -7.13 13.98 12.72
N PHE A 43 -7.24 12.77 12.17
CA PHE A 43 -6.38 12.29 11.10
C PHE A 43 -6.53 13.09 9.80
N ALA A 44 -7.72 13.68 9.55
CA ALA A 44 -7.94 14.57 8.42
C ALA A 44 -7.03 15.81 8.44
N GLN A 45 -6.74 16.37 9.62
CA GLN A 45 -5.83 17.50 9.76
C GLN A 45 -4.39 17.10 9.41
N GLU A 46 -3.96 15.92 9.87
CA GLU A 46 -2.66 15.36 9.53
C GLU A 46 -2.57 15.04 8.02
N ALA A 47 -3.59 14.39 7.46
CA ALA A 47 -3.65 14.07 6.04
C ALA A 47 -3.58 15.34 5.16
N ALA A 48 -4.27 16.41 5.56
CA ALA A 48 -4.19 17.69 4.87
C ALA A 48 -2.79 18.30 4.95
N ALA A 49 -2.12 18.24 6.12
CA ALA A 49 -0.75 18.69 6.28
C ALA A 49 0.25 17.89 5.42
N GLU A 50 -0.03 16.60 5.19
CA GLU A 50 0.70 15.71 4.28
C GLU A 50 0.35 15.96 2.79
N GLY A 51 -0.52 16.91 2.47
CA GLY A 51 -0.88 17.29 1.11
C GLY A 51 -1.99 16.45 0.48
N VAL A 52 -2.85 15.83 1.28
CA VAL A 52 -4.10 15.21 0.80
C VAL A 52 -5.10 16.31 0.45
N GLY A 53 -5.66 16.26 -0.75
CA GLY A 53 -6.61 17.23 -1.26
C GLY A 53 -8.07 16.92 -0.88
N GLN A 54 -8.98 17.72 -1.44
CA GLN A 54 -10.41 17.67 -1.06
C GLN A 54 -11.09 16.32 -1.34
N ARG A 55 -10.75 15.66 -2.47
CA ARG A 55 -11.36 14.36 -2.81
C ARG A 55 -10.91 13.26 -1.84
N GLY A 56 -9.62 13.25 -1.50
CA GLY A 56 -9.06 12.33 -0.52
C GLY A 56 -9.66 12.55 0.87
N LEU A 57 -9.77 13.81 1.33
CA LEU A 57 -10.40 14.14 2.61
C LEU A 57 -11.89 13.76 2.65
N ALA A 58 -12.62 13.93 1.55
CA ALA A 58 -14.01 13.48 1.45
C ALA A 58 -14.12 11.94 1.51
N ALA A 59 -13.19 11.22 0.87
CA ALA A 59 -13.13 9.76 0.96
C ALA A 59 -12.80 9.29 2.39
N LEU A 60 -11.89 9.99 3.10
CA LEU A 60 -11.61 9.73 4.51
C LEU A 60 -12.85 9.93 5.37
N ALA A 61 -13.55 11.04 5.21
CA ALA A 61 -14.77 11.33 5.96
C ALA A 61 -15.85 10.25 5.78
N SER A 62 -15.97 9.72 4.55
CA SER A 62 -16.94 8.68 4.18
C SER A 62 -16.52 7.27 4.60
N ALA A 63 -15.24 7.06 4.99
CA ALA A 63 -14.71 5.74 5.32
C ALA A 63 -15.42 5.14 6.54
N GLN A 64 -15.76 3.85 6.45
CA GLN A 64 -16.43 3.09 7.49
C GLN A 64 -15.45 2.18 8.23
N TYR A 65 -15.68 1.94 9.51
CA TYR A 65 -14.88 0.98 10.28
C TYR A 65 -15.06 -0.44 9.73
N ALA A 66 -14.00 -1.02 9.20
CA ALA A 66 -14.00 -2.31 8.53
C ALA A 66 -13.70 -3.46 9.50
N SER A 67 -14.70 -3.94 10.24
CA SER A 67 -14.54 -5.03 11.21
C SER A 67 -14.00 -6.34 10.57
N ARG A 68 -14.37 -6.65 9.32
CA ARG A 68 -13.85 -7.80 8.55
C ARG A 68 -12.35 -7.67 8.29
N THR A 69 -11.85 -6.46 8.10
CA THR A 69 -10.41 -6.15 7.97
C THR A 69 -9.67 -6.48 9.26
N ILE A 70 -10.17 -6.02 10.40
CA ILE A 70 -9.57 -6.34 11.71
C ILE A 70 -9.57 -7.85 11.97
N ALA A 71 -10.67 -8.54 11.68
CA ALA A 71 -10.74 -9.99 11.82
C ALA A 71 -9.70 -10.71 10.95
N ALA A 72 -9.53 -10.28 9.69
CA ALA A 72 -8.53 -10.84 8.77
C ALA A 72 -7.09 -10.56 9.25
N ASP A 73 -6.82 -9.32 9.70
CA ASP A 73 -5.51 -8.91 10.18
C ASP A 73 -5.04 -9.69 11.41
N ARG A 74 -5.97 -10.08 12.28
CA ARG A 74 -5.69 -10.87 13.49
C ARG A 74 -5.62 -12.38 13.24
N ASN A 75 -6.06 -12.88 12.08
CA ASN A 75 -6.18 -14.32 11.77
C ASN A 75 -5.24 -14.81 10.66
N GLN A 76 -4.05 -14.27 10.53
CA GLN A 76 -3.06 -14.65 9.49
C GLN A 76 -2.33 -15.96 9.83
N LYS A 77 -3.06 -17.06 9.98
CA LYS A 77 -2.50 -18.37 10.40
C LYS A 77 -1.62 -19.03 9.33
N SER A 78 -1.85 -18.76 8.04
CA SER A 78 -1.16 -19.43 6.93
C SER A 78 0.35 -19.19 6.91
N PHE A 79 0.82 -18.07 7.41
CA PHE A 79 2.26 -17.75 7.48
C PHE A 79 3.03 -18.55 8.54
N ARG A 80 2.32 -19.34 9.36
CA ARG A 80 2.92 -20.27 10.36
C ARG A 80 3.02 -21.70 9.85
N TYR A 81 2.57 -21.99 8.64
CA TYR A 81 2.66 -23.30 8.04
C TYR A 81 4.09 -23.64 7.61
N SER A 82 4.41 -24.95 7.53
CA SER A 82 5.59 -25.40 6.78
C SER A 82 5.48 -24.96 5.32
N LEU A 83 6.60 -24.84 4.63
CA LEU A 83 6.62 -24.46 3.22
C LEU A 83 5.76 -25.39 2.36
N GLU A 84 5.85 -26.69 2.56
CA GLU A 84 5.06 -27.70 1.87
C GLU A 84 3.55 -27.47 2.08
N LYS A 85 3.12 -27.30 3.34
CA LYS A 85 1.72 -27.07 3.69
C LYS A 85 1.23 -25.72 3.13
N PHE A 86 2.07 -24.70 3.17
CA PHE A 86 1.75 -23.38 2.61
C PHE A 86 1.53 -23.48 1.09
N MET A 87 2.44 -24.10 0.36
CA MET A 87 2.34 -24.30 -1.08
C MET A 87 1.11 -25.14 -1.46
N GLN A 88 0.82 -26.19 -0.70
CA GLN A 88 -0.37 -27.02 -0.90
C GLN A 88 -1.66 -26.18 -0.74
N VAL A 89 -1.79 -25.45 0.37
CA VAL A 89 -2.98 -24.65 0.68
C VAL A 89 -3.17 -23.50 -0.33
N ARG A 90 -2.06 -22.95 -0.83
CA ARG A 90 -2.10 -21.90 -1.87
C ARG A 90 -2.32 -22.44 -3.29
N GLY A 91 -2.36 -23.75 -3.47
CA GLY A 91 -2.56 -24.34 -4.80
C GLY A 91 -1.39 -24.11 -5.74
N SER A 92 -0.14 -24.19 -5.25
CA SER A 92 1.08 -23.87 -6.00
C SER A 92 1.20 -24.61 -7.32
N ALA A 93 0.82 -25.89 -7.37
CA ALA A 93 0.85 -26.68 -8.61
C ALA A 93 -0.06 -26.08 -9.70
N THR A 94 -1.25 -25.62 -9.32
CA THR A 94 -2.18 -24.94 -10.23
C THR A 94 -1.63 -23.59 -10.66
N ILE A 95 -1.04 -22.81 -9.74
CA ILE A 95 -0.40 -21.52 -10.04
C ILE A 95 0.72 -21.72 -11.06
N VAL A 96 1.61 -22.70 -10.84
CA VAL A 96 2.72 -22.99 -11.76
C VAL A 96 2.20 -23.41 -13.15
N ALA A 97 1.23 -24.33 -13.19
CA ALA A 97 0.68 -24.82 -14.46
C ALA A 97 -0.01 -23.68 -15.26
N GLN A 98 -0.81 -22.86 -14.60
CA GLN A 98 -1.45 -21.70 -15.24
C GLN A 98 -0.43 -20.61 -15.57
N GLY A 99 0.56 -20.38 -14.69
CA GLY A 99 1.63 -19.42 -14.89
C GLY A 99 2.45 -19.69 -16.14
N ARG A 100 2.86 -20.96 -16.36
CA ARG A 100 3.56 -21.39 -17.59
C ARG A 100 2.74 -21.09 -18.85
N LYS A 101 1.45 -21.41 -18.84
CA LYS A 101 0.55 -21.12 -19.98
C LYS A 101 0.46 -19.63 -20.28
N ARG A 102 0.33 -18.79 -19.24
CA ARG A 102 0.26 -17.32 -19.40
C ARG A 102 1.58 -16.75 -19.89
N ARG A 103 2.71 -17.17 -19.28
CA ARG A 103 4.04 -16.74 -19.72
C ARG A 103 4.30 -17.10 -21.20
N ALA A 104 3.90 -18.29 -21.62
CA ALA A 104 4.05 -18.73 -23.01
C ALA A 104 3.13 -17.96 -23.96
N ARG A 105 1.86 -17.77 -23.59
CA ARG A 105 0.88 -17.03 -24.40
C ARG A 105 1.25 -15.58 -24.60
N ASP A 106 1.69 -14.91 -23.52
CA ASP A 106 1.98 -13.49 -23.45
C ASP A 106 3.48 -13.22 -23.41
N ALA A 107 4.29 -14.07 -24.07
CA ALA A 107 5.76 -14.05 -23.97
C ALA A 107 6.37 -12.69 -24.28
N ALA A 108 5.91 -12.03 -25.35
CA ALA A 108 6.42 -10.71 -25.74
C ALA A 108 6.24 -9.65 -24.64
N PHE A 109 5.11 -9.69 -23.94
CA PHE A 109 4.81 -8.79 -22.83
C PHE A 109 5.77 -9.04 -21.64
N TYR A 110 5.89 -10.29 -21.20
CA TYR A 110 6.78 -10.62 -20.07
C TYR A 110 8.26 -10.41 -20.40
N ASP A 111 8.69 -10.73 -21.63
CA ASP A 111 10.05 -10.48 -22.07
C ASP A 111 10.38 -8.98 -22.15
N ALA A 112 9.40 -8.13 -22.47
CA ALA A 112 9.55 -6.68 -22.42
C ALA A 112 9.76 -6.18 -20.98
N LEU A 113 8.96 -6.65 -20.02
CA LEU A 113 9.11 -6.34 -18.60
C LEU A 113 10.47 -6.79 -18.06
N GLU A 114 10.90 -8.01 -18.40
CA GLU A 114 12.20 -8.54 -17.97
C GLU A 114 13.36 -7.71 -18.55
N ARG A 115 13.30 -7.33 -19.83
CA ARG A 115 14.31 -6.43 -20.42
C ARG A 115 14.35 -5.07 -19.75
N GLN A 116 13.20 -4.51 -19.41
CA GLN A 116 13.09 -3.15 -18.83
C GLN A 116 13.52 -3.10 -17.36
N TYR A 117 13.09 -4.07 -16.56
CA TYR A 117 13.28 -4.05 -15.10
C TYR A 117 14.32 -5.06 -14.60
N GLY A 118 14.71 -6.03 -15.42
CA GLY A 118 15.63 -7.10 -15.04
C GLY A 118 15.02 -8.13 -14.11
N VAL A 119 13.70 -8.13 -13.93
CA VAL A 119 12.96 -9.08 -13.07
C VAL A 119 12.45 -10.22 -13.93
N PRO A 120 12.84 -11.49 -13.66
CA PRO A 120 12.38 -12.64 -14.45
C PRO A 120 10.86 -12.76 -14.48
N ALA A 121 10.33 -13.13 -15.62
CA ALA A 121 8.90 -13.31 -15.84
C ALA A 121 8.25 -14.24 -14.80
N GLY A 122 8.92 -15.33 -14.45
CA GLY A 122 8.42 -16.28 -13.45
C GLY A 122 8.15 -15.66 -12.09
N VAL A 123 8.96 -14.69 -11.64
CA VAL A 123 8.76 -13.99 -10.36
C VAL A 123 7.46 -13.17 -10.41
N LEU A 124 7.27 -12.39 -11.47
CA LEU A 124 6.06 -11.57 -11.64
C LEU A 124 4.80 -12.43 -11.74
N VAL A 125 4.88 -13.51 -12.52
CA VAL A 125 3.77 -14.46 -12.72
C VAL A 125 3.44 -15.21 -11.43
N ALA A 126 4.46 -15.61 -10.64
CA ALA A 126 4.25 -16.27 -9.34
C ALA A 126 3.57 -15.34 -8.33
N ILE A 127 4.00 -14.07 -8.25
CA ILE A 127 3.34 -13.05 -7.42
C ILE A 127 1.87 -12.89 -7.85
N HIS A 128 1.60 -12.68 -9.14
CA HIS A 128 0.23 -12.52 -9.65
C HIS A 128 -0.67 -13.73 -9.34
N GLY A 129 -0.13 -14.94 -9.49
CA GLY A 129 -0.85 -16.16 -9.14
C GLY A 129 -1.16 -16.28 -7.64
N MET A 130 -0.19 -15.94 -6.80
CA MET A 130 -0.31 -16.01 -5.35
C MET A 130 -1.27 -14.97 -4.78
N GLU A 131 -1.28 -13.76 -5.33
CA GLU A 131 -2.08 -12.67 -4.79
C GLU A 131 -3.55 -12.77 -5.19
N THR A 132 -3.84 -13.03 -6.44
CA THR A 132 -5.22 -12.94 -6.95
C THR A 132 -5.68 -14.11 -7.80
N ALA A 133 -4.94 -15.24 -7.83
CA ALA A 133 -5.17 -16.32 -8.77
C ALA A 133 -5.30 -15.78 -10.22
N PHE A 134 -4.36 -14.92 -10.61
CA PHE A 134 -4.31 -14.28 -11.93
C PHE A 134 -5.49 -13.33 -12.22
N GLY A 135 -5.91 -12.57 -11.25
CA GLY A 135 -7.03 -11.63 -11.34
C GLY A 135 -8.40 -12.28 -11.13
N GLY A 136 -8.44 -13.55 -10.73
CA GLY A 136 -9.69 -14.26 -10.45
C GLY A 136 -10.46 -13.69 -9.25
N PHE A 137 -9.75 -13.10 -8.29
CA PHE A 137 -10.35 -12.39 -7.17
C PHE A 137 -9.40 -11.29 -6.68
N MET A 138 -9.79 -10.04 -6.84
CA MET A 138 -9.01 -8.85 -6.44
C MET A 138 -9.53 -8.18 -5.16
N GLY A 139 -10.48 -8.80 -4.48
CA GLY A 139 -11.05 -8.33 -3.23
C GLY A 139 -12.47 -7.78 -3.34
N ASP A 140 -13.10 -7.63 -2.17
CA ASP A 140 -14.51 -7.23 -1.99
C ASP A 140 -14.68 -6.15 -0.90
N THR A 141 -13.59 -5.52 -0.49
CA THR A 141 -13.58 -4.58 0.64
C THR A 141 -13.20 -3.19 0.15
N PRO A 142 -13.94 -2.12 0.52
CA PRO A 142 -13.55 -0.76 0.17
C PRO A 142 -12.15 -0.43 0.68
N VAL A 143 -11.22 -0.12 -0.24
CA VAL A 143 -9.79 0.08 0.04
C VAL A 143 -9.57 1.16 1.09
N VAL A 144 -10.19 2.33 0.93
CA VAL A 144 -10.02 3.45 1.85
C VAL A 144 -10.50 3.06 3.26
N SER A 145 -11.67 2.43 3.37
CA SER A 145 -12.19 1.98 4.67
C SER A 145 -11.28 0.97 5.35
N ALA A 146 -10.75 0.00 4.59
CA ALA A 146 -9.85 -1.02 5.10
C ALA A 146 -8.55 -0.40 5.64
N ILE A 147 -7.87 0.40 4.83
CA ILE A 147 -6.55 0.94 5.18
C ILE A 147 -6.66 1.97 6.32
N VAL A 148 -7.70 2.81 6.33
CA VAL A 148 -7.95 3.79 7.38
C VAL A 148 -8.30 3.09 8.70
N THR A 149 -9.06 1.99 8.66
CA THR A 149 -9.32 1.15 9.84
C THR A 149 -8.04 0.55 10.42
N LEU A 150 -7.13 0.03 9.59
CA LEU A 150 -5.83 -0.50 10.03
C LEU A 150 -4.90 0.58 10.57
N THR A 151 -5.01 1.80 10.04
CA THR A 151 -4.26 2.96 10.56
C THR A 151 -4.80 3.39 11.93
N TYR A 152 -6.10 3.27 12.15
CA TYR A 152 -6.72 3.52 13.44
C TYR A 152 -6.40 2.42 14.46
N ASP A 153 -6.31 1.15 14.05
CA ASP A 153 -6.04 0.03 14.96
C ASP A 153 -4.63 0.15 15.59
N CYS A 154 -4.55 0.13 16.94
CA CYS A 154 -3.29 0.35 17.67
C CYS A 154 -2.21 -0.68 17.37
N ARG A 155 -2.56 -1.84 16.81
CA ARG A 155 -1.61 -2.94 16.62
C ARG A 155 -0.50 -2.62 15.61
N ARG A 156 -0.83 -1.91 14.52
CA ARG A 156 0.12 -1.58 13.44
C ARG A 156 -0.15 -0.20 12.84
N SER A 157 -0.64 0.75 13.64
CA SER A 157 -1.00 2.09 13.21
C SER A 157 0.11 2.75 12.38
N ASP A 158 1.33 2.77 12.91
CA ASP A 158 2.48 3.43 12.26
C ASP A 158 2.82 2.78 10.90
N PHE A 159 2.69 1.46 10.79
CA PHE A 159 2.92 0.77 9.53
C PHE A 159 1.90 1.16 8.46
N PHE A 160 0.62 1.29 8.84
CA PHE A 160 -0.45 1.59 7.88
C PHE A 160 -0.63 3.08 7.59
N ARG A 161 -0.14 3.98 8.46
CA ARG A 161 -0.26 5.43 8.27
C ARG A 161 0.20 5.93 6.89
N PRO A 162 1.41 5.63 6.38
CA PRO A 162 1.81 6.05 5.05
C PRO A 162 0.95 5.43 3.93
N HIS A 163 0.35 4.26 4.17
CA HIS A 163 -0.55 3.64 3.21
C HIS A 163 -1.94 4.31 3.21
N ALA A 164 -2.44 4.78 4.35
CA ALA A 164 -3.66 5.58 4.39
C ALA A 164 -3.48 6.91 3.66
N ILE A 165 -2.40 7.64 3.92
CA ILE A 165 -2.06 8.86 3.18
C ILE A 165 -1.94 8.56 1.68
N GLY A 166 -1.28 7.47 1.31
CA GLY A 166 -1.17 7.01 -0.08
C GLY A 166 -2.53 6.76 -0.72
N ALA A 167 -3.44 6.05 -0.04
CA ALA A 167 -4.79 5.80 -0.55
C ALA A 167 -5.57 7.09 -0.82
N LEU A 168 -5.50 8.04 0.11
CA LEU A 168 -6.18 9.32 -0.02
C LEU A 168 -5.61 10.16 -1.17
N LYS A 169 -4.29 10.16 -1.36
CA LYS A 169 -3.64 10.82 -2.51
C LYS A 169 -3.99 10.14 -3.85
N LEU A 170 -4.10 8.82 -3.89
CA LEU A 170 -4.57 8.10 -5.08
C LEU A 170 -6.03 8.46 -5.44
N VAL A 171 -6.87 8.74 -4.44
CA VAL A 171 -8.24 9.28 -4.68
C VAL A 171 -8.16 10.69 -5.28
N ASP A 172 -7.28 11.55 -4.77
CA ASP A 172 -7.11 12.91 -5.32
C ASP A 172 -6.63 12.88 -6.79
N GLN A 173 -5.75 11.95 -7.12
CA GLN A 173 -5.24 11.76 -8.48
C GLN A 173 -6.26 11.11 -9.42
N GLY A 174 -7.30 10.49 -8.88
CA GLY A 174 -8.30 9.76 -9.66
C GLY A 174 -7.90 8.32 -10.02
N THR A 175 -6.78 7.84 -9.54
CA THR A 175 -6.33 6.43 -9.70
C THR A 175 -7.32 5.45 -9.05
N ILE A 176 -7.89 5.82 -7.91
CA ILE A 176 -8.97 5.10 -7.24
C ILE A 176 -10.07 6.07 -6.81
N THR A 177 -11.18 5.52 -6.35
CA THR A 177 -12.27 6.27 -5.71
C THR A 177 -12.45 5.80 -4.26
N GLY A 178 -13.23 6.52 -3.46
CA GLY A 178 -13.63 6.07 -2.12
C GLY A 178 -14.39 4.74 -2.11
N ALA A 179 -14.99 4.34 -3.23
CA ALA A 179 -15.73 3.09 -3.40
C ALA A 179 -14.90 1.95 -4.03
N THR A 180 -13.67 2.20 -4.45
CA THR A 180 -12.82 1.18 -5.07
C THR A 180 -12.64 -0.02 -4.13
N LEU A 181 -12.90 -1.22 -4.66
CA LEU A 181 -12.78 -2.47 -3.90
C LEU A 181 -11.39 -3.07 -4.06
N GLY A 182 -10.86 -3.65 -3.01
CA GLY A 182 -9.60 -4.36 -2.97
C GLY A 182 -9.62 -5.47 -1.93
N ALA A 183 -8.45 -5.97 -1.54
CA ALA A 183 -8.36 -7.00 -0.52
C ALA A 183 -8.73 -6.47 0.87
N ARG A 184 -8.79 -7.38 1.83
CA ARG A 184 -9.26 -7.10 3.20
C ARG A 184 -8.35 -6.17 4.01
N HIS A 185 -7.09 -6.02 3.62
CA HIS A 185 -6.17 -5.07 4.23
C HIS A 185 -5.98 -3.80 3.39
N GLY A 186 -6.81 -3.61 2.33
CA GLY A 186 -6.79 -2.42 1.48
C GLY A 186 -5.75 -2.48 0.36
N GLU A 187 -5.31 -3.67 -0.01
CA GLU A 187 -4.44 -3.86 -1.17
C GLU A 187 -5.21 -3.76 -2.49
N LEU A 188 -4.52 -3.29 -3.54
CA LEU A 188 -5.08 -2.90 -4.84
C LEU A 188 -4.76 -3.90 -5.95
N GLY A 189 -5.75 -4.27 -6.72
CA GLY A 189 -5.65 -4.83 -8.06
C GLY A 189 -4.96 -6.18 -8.17
N HIS A 190 -4.43 -6.46 -9.36
CA HIS A 190 -3.90 -7.77 -9.77
C HIS A 190 -2.80 -8.35 -8.89
N THR A 191 -1.94 -7.52 -8.36
CA THR A 191 -0.78 -7.93 -7.55
C THR A 191 -0.85 -7.45 -6.10
N GLN A 192 -1.99 -6.92 -5.69
CA GLN A 192 -2.30 -6.57 -4.30
C GLN A 192 -1.32 -5.56 -3.70
N PHE A 193 -1.16 -4.42 -4.38
CA PHE A 193 -0.35 -3.31 -3.89
C PHE A 193 -0.95 -2.65 -2.66
N LEU A 194 -0.14 -2.45 -1.62
CA LEU A 194 -0.49 -1.49 -0.57
C LEU A 194 -0.50 -0.06 -1.14
N PRO A 195 -1.49 0.78 -0.81
CA PRO A 195 -1.69 2.07 -1.46
C PRO A 195 -0.49 3.03 -1.42
N GLY A 196 0.27 3.07 -0.34
CA GLY A 196 1.49 3.88 -0.28
C GLY A 196 2.58 3.40 -1.25
N ASN A 197 2.66 2.09 -1.48
CA ASN A 197 3.53 1.53 -2.50
C ASN A 197 2.98 1.78 -3.91
N ALA A 198 1.65 1.69 -4.09
CA ALA A 198 0.98 2.02 -5.33
C ALA A 198 1.29 3.47 -5.77
N LEU A 199 1.16 4.42 -4.85
CA LEU A 199 1.49 5.83 -5.09
C LEU A 199 2.94 6.03 -5.50
N ARG A 200 3.86 5.28 -4.88
CA ARG A 200 5.32 5.47 -5.06
C ARG A 200 5.89 4.74 -6.26
N TYR A 201 5.37 3.56 -6.57
CA TYR A 201 5.98 2.64 -7.54
C TYR A 201 5.08 2.36 -8.76
N GLY A 202 3.89 2.97 -8.81
CA GLY A 202 2.96 2.81 -9.91
C GLY A 202 3.56 3.27 -11.24
N VAL A 203 3.25 2.52 -12.31
CA VAL A 203 3.70 2.76 -13.68
C VAL A 203 2.50 2.66 -14.61
N ASP A 204 2.29 3.69 -15.41
CA ASP A 204 1.43 3.64 -16.59
C ASP A 204 2.20 2.92 -17.70
N ALA A 205 1.90 1.65 -17.90
CA ALA A 205 2.61 0.81 -18.85
C ALA A 205 1.86 0.66 -20.18
N ASN A 206 0.58 0.95 -20.20
CA ASN A 206 -0.23 0.96 -21.42
C ASN A 206 -0.22 2.33 -22.13
N GLY A 207 0.27 3.40 -21.46
CA GLY A 207 0.44 4.74 -22.03
C GLY A 207 -0.85 5.53 -22.15
N ASP A 208 -1.89 5.21 -21.35
CA ASP A 208 -3.18 5.91 -21.39
C ASP A 208 -3.21 7.19 -20.52
N GLY A 209 -2.11 7.48 -19.81
CA GLY A 209 -1.95 8.63 -18.92
C GLY A 209 -2.42 8.39 -17.50
N GLN A 210 -2.81 7.17 -17.14
CA GLN A 210 -3.24 6.80 -15.81
C GLN A 210 -2.51 5.54 -15.32
N VAL A 211 -2.36 5.39 -14.02
CA VAL A 211 -1.88 4.15 -13.42
C VAL A 211 -3.09 3.39 -12.88
N ASP A 212 -3.40 2.24 -13.48
CA ASP A 212 -4.52 1.41 -13.06
C ASP A 212 -4.04 0.01 -12.60
N PHE A 213 -4.08 -0.25 -11.29
CA PHE A 213 -3.69 -1.54 -10.73
C PHE A 213 -4.67 -2.68 -11.08
N TYR A 214 -5.84 -2.36 -11.64
CA TYR A 214 -6.81 -3.32 -12.18
C TYR A 214 -6.59 -3.58 -13.68
N ASN A 215 -5.72 -2.81 -14.33
CA ASN A 215 -5.13 -3.10 -15.62
C ASN A 215 -3.90 -4.00 -15.44
N LEU A 216 -3.84 -5.11 -16.18
CA LEU A 216 -2.77 -6.09 -16.02
C LEU A 216 -1.39 -5.52 -16.39
N SER A 217 -1.31 -4.69 -17.43
CA SER A 217 -0.02 -4.12 -17.88
C SER A 217 0.58 -3.23 -16.79
N ASP A 218 -0.21 -2.33 -16.23
CA ASP A 218 0.23 -1.39 -15.20
C ASP A 218 0.58 -2.10 -13.91
N ALA A 219 -0.26 -3.06 -13.48
CA ALA A 219 -0.02 -3.83 -12.27
C ALA A 219 1.29 -4.63 -12.35
N MET A 220 1.56 -5.29 -13.49
CA MET A 220 2.77 -6.09 -13.66
C MET A 220 4.02 -5.21 -13.80
N ALA A 221 3.94 -4.12 -14.54
CA ALA A 221 5.03 -3.16 -14.66
C ALA A 221 5.34 -2.48 -13.31
N SER A 222 4.31 -2.09 -12.57
CA SER A 222 4.45 -1.54 -11.21
C SER A 222 5.11 -2.53 -10.26
N THR A 223 4.75 -3.83 -10.35
CA THR A 223 5.38 -4.89 -9.53
C THR A 223 6.86 -5.05 -9.88
N ALA A 224 7.19 -5.07 -11.17
CA ALA A 224 8.58 -5.15 -11.63
C ALA A 224 9.38 -3.90 -11.20
N ASN A 225 8.79 -2.71 -11.35
CA ASN A 225 9.37 -1.44 -10.90
C ASN A 225 9.62 -1.43 -9.38
N PHE A 226 8.65 -1.90 -8.58
CA PHE A 226 8.82 -2.03 -7.14
C PHE A 226 10.03 -2.90 -6.80
N LEU A 227 10.10 -4.11 -7.33
CA LEU A 227 11.23 -5.01 -7.08
C LEU A 227 12.55 -4.40 -7.52
N ARG A 228 12.59 -3.77 -8.70
CA ARG A 228 13.79 -3.07 -9.20
C ARG A 228 14.25 -1.97 -8.25
N GLN A 229 13.35 -1.13 -7.78
CA GLN A 229 13.67 -0.03 -6.86
C GLN A 229 13.98 -0.51 -5.44
N LYS A 230 13.53 -1.72 -5.07
CA LYS A 230 13.91 -2.38 -3.81
C LYS A 230 15.25 -3.11 -3.87
N GLY A 231 15.99 -2.98 -4.97
CA GLY A 231 17.35 -3.48 -5.09
C GLY A 231 17.49 -4.75 -5.92
N TRP A 232 16.49 -5.11 -6.74
CA TRP A 232 16.61 -6.23 -7.66
C TRP A 232 17.81 -6.03 -8.60
N GLN A 233 18.69 -7.02 -8.65
CA GLN A 233 19.90 -7.04 -9.48
C GLN A 233 19.66 -7.90 -10.72
N PRO A 234 19.62 -7.32 -11.93
CA PRO A 234 19.42 -8.09 -13.16
C PRO A 234 20.47 -9.19 -13.33
N GLY A 235 20.03 -10.36 -13.76
CA GLY A 235 20.91 -11.51 -14.01
C GLY A 235 21.40 -12.25 -12.76
N GLN A 236 21.12 -11.74 -11.55
CA GLN A 236 21.45 -12.46 -10.31
C GLN A 236 20.33 -13.42 -9.92
N GLY A 237 20.69 -14.50 -9.22
CA GLY A 237 19.75 -15.49 -8.73
C GLY A 237 18.80 -14.97 -7.65
N TYR A 238 17.66 -15.65 -7.49
CA TYR A 238 16.61 -15.30 -6.54
C TYR A 238 16.15 -16.47 -5.65
N GLN A 239 16.92 -17.58 -5.65
CA GLN A 239 16.69 -18.67 -4.71
C GLN A 239 17.24 -18.35 -3.32
N GLU A 240 16.90 -19.16 -2.31
CA GLU A 240 17.40 -18.97 -0.95
C GLU A 240 18.95 -18.92 -0.94
N GLY A 241 19.50 -17.85 -0.36
CA GLY A 241 20.93 -17.57 -0.33
C GLY A 241 21.45 -16.75 -1.52
N GLU A 242 20.65 -16.49 -2.55
CA GLU A 242 21.04 -15.68 -3.70
C GLU A 242 20.66 -14.20 -3.53
N ALA A 243 21.30 -13.32 -4.32
CA ALA A 243 21.23 -11.87 -4.13
C ALA A 243 19.80 -11.29 -4.13
N ASN A 244 18.93 -11.76 -5.04
CA ASN A 244 17.58 -11.24 -5.18
C ASN A 244 16.56 -11.89 -4.23
N PHE A 245 16.94 -12.91 -3.47
CA PHE A 245 16.04 -13.55 -2.51
C PHE A 245 15.53 -12.55 -1.46
N ALA A 246 16.41 -11.73 -0.91
CA ALA A 246 16.05 -10.70 0.05
C ALA A 246 15.14 -9.61 -0.55
N VAL A 247 15.16 -9.40 -1.86
CA VAL A 247 14.29 -8.43 -2.52
C VAL A 247 12.84 -8.92 -2.57
N ILE A 248 12.62 -10.24 -2.75
CA ILE A 248 11.26 -10.83 -2.65
C ILE A 248 10.66 -10.57 -1.26
N GLN A 249 11.48 -10.54 -0.21
CA GLN A 249 11.02 -10.20 1.15
C GLN A 249 10.46 -8.78 1.26
N GLN A 250 10.91 -7.85 0.44
CA GLN A 250 10.36 -6.49 0.40
C GLN A 250 8.92 -6.46 -0.13
N TRP A 251 8.54 -7.46 -0.95
CA TRP A 251 7.16 -7.63 -1.39
C TRP A 251 6.28 -8.18 -0.26
N ASN A 252 6.74 -9.24 0.40
CA ASN A 252 6.04 -9.84 1.53
C ASN A 252 7.05 -10.39 2.55
N ALA A 253 7.01 -9.86 3.76
CA ALA A 253 7.98 -10.16 4.81
C ALA A 253 7.89 -11.59 5.39
N ALA A 254 6.86 -12.37 5.04
CA ALA A 254 6.72 -13.74 5.52
C ALA A 254 7.70 -14.68 4.79
N GLY A 255 8.65 -15.25 5.53
CA GLY A 255 9.70 -16.12 4.95
C GLY A 255 9.14 -17.31 4.16
N VAL A 256 8.03 -17.89 4.59
CA VAL A 256 7.37 -18.98 3.85
C VAL A 256 6.80 -18.51 2.50
N TYR A 257 6.29 -17.27 2.44
CA TYR A 257 5.82 -16.66 1.19
C TYR A 257 7.00 -16.42 0.23
N GLN A 258 8.07 -15.82 0.73
CA GLN A 258 9.29 -15.55 -0.01
C GLN A 258 9.85 -16.84 -0.69
N LYS A 259 10.00 -17.93 0.09
CA LYS A 259 10.44 -19.24 -0.42
C LYS A 259 9.47 -19.80 -1.47
N ALA A 260 8.17 -19.70 -1.23
CA ALA A 260 7.16 -20.18 -2.17
C ALA A 260 7.22 -19.44 -3.52
N ILE A 261 7.36 -18.11 -3.52
CA ILE A 261 7.53 -17.32 -4.74
C ILE A 261 8.78 -17.75 -5.49
N ALA A 262 9.94 -17.85 -4.82
CA ALA A 262 11.19 -18.25 -5.46
C ALA A 262 11.08 -19.63 -6.13
N LEU A 263 10.50 -20.62 -5.45
CA LEU A 263 10.32 -21.96 -5.99
C LEU A 263 9.35 -22.03 -7.16
N MET A 264 8.20 -21.34 -7.06
CA MET A 264 7.21 -21.31 -8.15
C MET A 264 7.75 -20.55 -9.37
N ALA A 265 8.43 -19.43 -9.16
CA ALA A 265 9.06 -18.66 -10.22
C ALA A 265 10.04 -19.52 -11.04
N ALA A 266 10.94 -20.24 -10.36
CA ALA A 266 11.90 -21.13 -11.03
C ALA A 266 11.20 -22.24 -11.82
N GLN A 267 10.07 -22.76 -11.34
CA GLN A 267 9.30 -23.75 -12.08
C GLN A 267 8.58 -23.14 -13.29
N ILE A 268 8.10 -21.88 -13.19
CA ILE A 268 7.43 -21.18 -14.30
C ILE A 268 8.44 -20.85 -15.41
N ASP A 269 9.65 -20.44 -15.07
CA ASP A 269 10.69 -20.07 -16.03
C ASP A 269 11.39 -21.27 -16.71
N ARG A 270 11.30 -22.49 -16.13
CA ARG A 270 11.82 -23.70 -16.80
C ARG A 270 11.03 -23.93 -18.09
N ARG A 271 11.74 -23.86 -19.20
CA ARG A 271 11.27 -24.20 -20.54
C ARG A 271 11.14 -25.71 -20.72
#